data_c6eb03ea5b13f7562fdf7fa2166f0f4b
#
_entry.id   c6eb03ea5b13f7562fdf7fa2166f0f4b
#
_cell.length_a   1.000
_cell.length_b   1.000
_cell.length_c   1.000
_cell.angle_alpha   90.00
_cell.angle_beta   90.00
_cell.angle_gamma   90.00
#
_symmetry.space_group_name_H-M   'P 1'
#
loop_
_entity.id
_entity.type
_entity.pdbx_description
1 polymer ?
#
loop_
_entity_poly.entity_id
_entity_poly.type
_entity_poly.pdbx_seq_one_letter_code
_entity_poly.pdbx_strand_id
1 'polypeptide(L)'
;MPDDARLRDLAVQYRPIDSLLAYARNARTHSDAQVAEIAGSIREFGFTNPVLVAEDGTLIAGHGRVLAARKLGMSKVPAIVLTGLTETQRRALVLADNRIAINAGWDNDLLALELSDLQSAGFDLGLTGFTGAEIADLLKPASDDAVAEGDGAADEVPEPAAEPVVRSGDLWRLGEHRLLCGDSTNPTDVARVMAGDAAALCFTSPPYAQQRDYASGGIGDWDRLMQGVFSALPMAEAGQVLVNLGLVHRDGEWQPYWSDWIGWMRAQGWKRFGWYVWDQGPGLPGDWNGRLVPSFEFVFHFCRTPRKPNKTVACKWAGHVNDSHGGMRAKNGTVGEWTHAGQGVQDTRIPDNVIRVTRHKARGIEVEHPAVFPVNLAAFVMDAYADPGAIYFEPFSGSGTSIIAGQRTGRHVRAIELAPVYADVALRRWSLLYPDILPVLDGDGRTFDEIAAERRKAESESC
;
A
#
# COMPACT_ATOMS: atom_id res chain seq x y z
N MET A 1 27.93 -12.05 -40.43
CA MET A 1 29.21 -11.46 -40.04
C MET A 1 29.00 -9.98 -39.87
N PRO A 2 29.23 -9.35 -38.68
CA PRO A 2 29.22 -7.91 -38.61
C PRO A 2 30.29 -7.35 -39.51
N ASP A 3 29.92 -6.36 -40.30
CA ASP A 3 30.79 -5.74 -41.32
C ASP A 3 31.69 -4.72 -40.61
N ASP A 4 32.90 -5.17 -40.18
CA ASP A 4 33.92 -4.33 -39.56
C ASP A 4 34.38 -3.17 -40.47
N ALA A 5 34.03 -3.23 -41.76
CA ALA A 5 34.34 -2.17 -42.75
C ALA A 5 33.66 -0.82 -42.43
N ARG A 6 32.70 -0.76 -41.49
CA ARG A 6 32.01 0.48 -41.03
C ARG A 6 32.63 1.10 -39.79
N LEU A 7 33.54 0.42 -39.12
CA LEU A 7 34.29 1.01 -38.02
C LEU A 7 35.21 2.08 -38.53
N ARG A 8 35.11 3.29 -37.96
CA ARG A 8 36.02 4.38 -38.23
C ARG A 8 37.08 4.44 -37.13
N ASP A 9 38.33 4.65 -37.49
CA ASP A 9 39.33 4.96 -36.48
C ASP A 9 39.15 6.41 -36.03
N LEU A 10 38.51 6.59 -34.88
CA LEU A 10 38.10 7.87 -34.32
C LEU A 10 39.06 8.25 -33.18
N ALA A 11 39.78 9.35 -33.35
CA ALA A 11 40.66 9.89 -32.33
C ALA A 11 40.09 11.19 -31.72
N VAL A 12 40.16 11.30 -30.40
CA VAL A 12 39.83 12.53 -29.68
C VAL A 12 40.97 13.53 -29.82
N GLN A 13 40.66 14.73 -30.30
CA GLN A 13 41.57 15.85 -30.44
C GLN A 13 41.06 17.05 -29.64
N TYR A 14 41.95 17.81 -29.00
CA TYR A 14 41.56 19.06 -28.35
C TYR A 14 41.60 20.21 -29.36
N ARG A 15 40.41 20.78 -29.65
CA ARG A 15 40.26 21.88 -30.61
C ARG A 15 40.00 23.20 -29.89
N PRO A 16 40.60 24.32 -30.32
CA PRO A 16 40.26 25.64 -29.83
C PRO A 16 38.77 25.93 -30.08
N ILE A 17 38.06 26.46 -29.08
CA ILE A 17 36.62 26.75 -29.21
C ILE A 17 36.33 27.73 -30.33
N ASP A 18 37.22 28.69 -30.55
CA ASP A 18 37.06 29.73 -31.58
C ASP A 18 37.25 29.18 -33.00
N SER A 19 37.86 28.00 -33.16
CA SER A 19 37.97 27.31 -34.44
C SER A 19 36.74 26.51 -34.83
N LEU A 20 35.73 26.41 -33.93
CA LEU A 20 34.51 25.64 -34.15
C LEU A 20 33.42 26.52 -34.76
N LEU A 21 32.94 26.11 -35.95
CA LEU A 21 31.88 26.81 -36.66
C LEU A 21 30.52 26.21 -36.32
N ALA A 22 29.61 27.03 -35.80
CA ALA A 22 28.23 26.58 -35.57
C ALA A 22 27.57 26.30 -36.93
N TYR A 23 26.87 25.13 -37.00
CA TYR A 23 26.11 24.82 -38.21
C TYR A 23 24.89 25.75 -38.34
N ALA A 24 24.88 26.59 -39.37
CA ALA A 24 23.88 27.65 -39.54
C ALA A 24 22.42 27.18 -39.65
N ARG A 25 22.19 25.92 -40.06
CA ARG A 25 20.87 25.30 -40.20
C ARG A 25 20.59 24.28 -39.06
N ASN A 26 21.23 24.49 -37.90
CA ASN A 26 20.90 23.63 -36.75
C ASN A 26 19.46 23.91 -36.26
N ALA A 27 18.59 22.91 -36.41
CA ALA A 27 17.20 23.03 -36.02
C ALA A 27 17.01 22.94 -34.50
N ARG A 28 18.02 22.49 -33.74
CA ARG A 28 17.93 22.36 -32.27
C ARG A 28 18.35 23.66 -31.59
N THR A 29 17.45 24.21 -30.81
CA THR A 29 17.69 25.40 -29.97
C THR A 29 18.11 24.98 -28.55
N HIS A 30 18.91 25.82 -27.90
CA HIS A 30 19.33 25.62 -26.51
C HIS A 30 18.96 26.86 -25.70
N SER A 31 18.16 26.69 -24.64
CA SER A 31 17.87 27.79 -23.71
C SER A 31 19.09 28.07 -22.82
N ASP A 32 19.16 29.28 -22.26
CA ASP A 32 20.21 29.65 -21.30
C ASP A 32 20.22 28.76 -20.06
N ALA A 33 19.04 28.26 -19.62
CA ALA A 33 18.88 27.30 -18.53
C ALA A 33 19.54 25.97 -18.89
N GLN A 34 19.25 25.40 -20.07
CA GLN A 34 19.85 24.15 -20.54
C GLN A 34 21.37 24.27 -20.69
N VAL A 35 21.87 25.41 -21.19
CA VAL A 35 23.32 25.68 -21.28
C VAL A 35 23.95 25.72 -19.88
N ALA A 36 23.24 26.26 -18.87
CA ALA A 36 23.71 26.27 -17.49
C ALA A 36 23.76 24.87 -16.86
N GLU A 37 22.77 24.01 -17.12
CA GLU A 37 22.75 22.61 -16.69
C GLU A 37 23.94 21.84 -17.29
N ILE A 38 24.17 21.95 -18.60
CA ILE A 38 25.31 21.31 -19.26
C ILE A 38 26.64 21.85 -18.68
N ALA A 39 26.73 23.14 -18.36
CA ALA A 39 27.92 23.73 -17.75
C ALA A 39 28.14 23.18 -16.31
N GLY A 40 27.07 22.98 -15.54
CA GLY A 40 27.12 22.32 -14.24
C GLY A 40 27.68 20.89 -14.33
N SER A 41 27.15 20.11 -15.26
CA SER A 41 27.61 18.73 -15.52
C SER A 41 29.09 18.71 -15.97
N ILE A 42 29.52 19.60 -16.87
CA ILE A 42 30.92 19.68 -17.27
C ILE A 42 31.85 20.07 -16.11
N ARG A 43 31.40 20.92 -15.20
CA ARG A 43 32.18 21.31 -14.01
C ARG A 43 32.38 20.16 -13.05
N GLU A 44 31.33 19.34 -12.82
CA GLU A 44 31.37 18.22 -11.88
C GLU A 44 32.11 17.02 -12.45
N PHE A 45 31.75 16.59 -13.65
CA PHE A 45 32.27 15.34 -14.25
C PHE A 45 33.39 15.54 -15.26
N GLY A 46 33.73 16.79 -15.59
CA GLY A 46 34.59 17.09 -16.71
C GLY A 46 33.88 17.05 -18.07
N PHE A 47 34.60 17.34 -19.13
CA PHE A 47 34.07 17.27 -20.51
C PHE A 47 34.17 15.84 -21.02
N THR A 48 33.26 14.95 -20.60
CA THR A 48 33.32 13.50 -20.80
C THR A 48 32.88 13.04 -22.20
N ASN A 49 32.04 13.83 -22.90
CA ASN A 49 31.48 13.43 -24.19
C ASN A 49 31.96 14.40 -25.32
N PRO A 50 32.92 14.01 -26.18
CA PRO A 50 33.50 14.85 -27.22
C PRO A 50 32.44 15.39 -28.18
N VAL A 51 32.70 16.57 -28.78
CA VAL A 51 31.88 17.10 -29.87
C VAL A 51 32.28 16.48 -31.21
N LEU A 52 31.32 16.33 -32.11
CA LEU A 52 31.60 15.87 -33.48
C LEU A 52 31.74 17.09 -34.41
N VAL A 53 32.81 17.11 -35.18
CA VAL A 53 33.11 18.18 -36.11
C VAL A 53 33.46 17.62 -37.49
N ALA A 54 33.16 18.40 -38.53
CA ALA A 54 33.63 18.10 -39.88
C ALA A 54 35.09 18.58 -40.07
N GLU A 55 35.73 18.22 -41.19
CA GLU A 55 37.11 18.62 -41.53
C GLU A 55 37.30 20.14 -41.55
N ASP A 56 36.27 20.87 -41.95
CA ASP A 56 36.25 22.34 -42.02
C ASP A 56 35.99 23.02 -40.66
N GLY A 57 35.85 22.25 -39.56
CA GLY A 57 35.55 22.74 -38.22
C GLY A 57 34.08 22.99 -37.95
N THR A 58 33.17 22.67 -38.89
CA THR A 58 31.72 22.79 -38.67
C THR A 58 31.23 21.78 -37.68
N LEU A 59 30.49 22.21 -36.65
CA LEU A 59 29.88 21.32 -35.64
C LEU A 59 28.78 20.47 -36.28
N ILE A 60 28.87 19.15 -36.04
CA ILE A 60 27.87 18.15 -36.40
C ILE A 60 27.02 17.85 -35.17
N ALA A 61 27.67 17.64 -34.01
CA ALA A 61 26.97 17.33 -32.75
C ALA A 61 27.64 18.01 -31.55
N GLY A 62 26.86 18.34 -30.51
CA GLY A 62 27.37 18.93 -29.27
C GLY A 62 27.32 20.45 -29.21
N HIS A 63 26.44 21.12 -29.97
CA HIS A 63 26.28 22.57 -29.95
C HIS A 63 26.07 23.14 -28.55
N GLY A 64 25.19 22.53 -27.73
CA GLY A 64 24.97 22.93 -26.33
C GLY A 64 26.23 22.79 -25.46
N ARG A 65 27.04 21.74 -25.68
CA ARG A 65 28.32 21.54 -24.96
C ARG A 65 29.35 22.62 -25.30
N VAL A 66 29.42 23.07 -26.56
CA VAL A 66 30.29 24.18 -26.94
C VAL A 66 29.83 25.48 -26.31
N LEU A 67 28.52 25.76 -26.28
CA LEU A 67 27.96 26.93 -25.59
C LEU A 67 28.29 26.92 -24.09
N ALA A 68 28.13 25.76 -23.43
CA ALA A 68 28.45 25.55 -22.02
C ALA A 68 29.95 25.74 -21.75
N ALA A 69 30.83 25.21 -22.62
CA ALA A 69 32.28 25.41 -22.53
C ALA A 69 32.69 26.87 -22.65
N ARG A 70 32.05 27.63 -23.56
CA ARG A 70 32.24 29.09 -23.66
C ARG A 70 31.83 29.80 -22.38
N LYS A 71 30.68 29.43 -21.82
CA LYS A 71 30.20 29.96 -20.53
C LYS A 71 31.16 29.69 -19.37
N LEU A 72 31.86 28.55 -19.42
CA LEU A 72 32.86 28.14 -18.42
C LEU A 72 34.24 28.75 -18.68
N GLY A 73 34.45 29.53 -19.77
CA GLY A 73 35.73 30.13 -20.12
C GLY A 73 36.77 29.13 -20.61
N MET A 74 36.36 27.95 -21.08
CA MET A 74 37.28 26.95 -21.61
C MET A 74 37.86 27.42 -22.96
N SER A 75 39.17 27.27 -23.17
CA SER A 75 39.84 27.64 -24.42
C SER A 75 39.81 26.53 -25.47
N LYS A 76 39.66 25.28 -25.05
CA LYS A 76 39.65 24.08 -25.91
C LYS A 76 38.60 23.09 -25.45
N VAL A 77 38.07 22.28 -26.35
CA VAL A 77 37.16 21.18 -26.08
C VAL A 77 37.62 19.90 -26.77
N PRO A 78 37.32 18.71 -26.20
CA PRO A 78 37.57 17.45 -26.87
C PRO A 78 36.63 17.32 -28.08
N ALA A 79 37.17 16.99 -29.23
CA ALA A 79 36.44 16.86 -30.48
C ALA A 79 36.88 15.60 -31.25
N ILE A 80 35.97 15.03 -31.98
CA ILE A 80 36.23 13.96 -32.95
C ILE A 80 35.96 14.53 -34.33
N VAL A 81 36.98 14.47 -35.23
CA VAL A 81 36.85 14.92 -36.59
C VAL A 81 36.33 13.78 -37.45
N LEU A 82 35.19 14.01 -38.09
CA LEU A 82 34.60 13.06 -39.03
C LEU A 82 35.01 13.41 -40.46
N THR A 83 35.83 12.54 -41.06
CA THR A 83 36.33 12.68 -42.42
C THR A 83 35.50 11.91 -43.44
N GLY A 84 35.54 12.30 -44.72
CA GLY A 84 34.93 11.55 -45.83
C GLY A 84 33.40 11.51 -45.84
N LEU A 85 32.71 12.42 -45.11
CA LEU A 85 31.26 12.60 -45.19
C LEU A 85 30.89 13.55 -46.31
N THR A 86 29.94 13.18 -47.16
CA THR A 86 29.32 14.11 -48.12
C THR A 86 28.49 15.16 -47.37
N GLU A 87 28.21 16.28 -48.00
CA GLU A 87 27.35 17.33 -47.43
C GLU A 87 25.98 16.80 -47.03
N THR A 88 25.38 15.92 -47.85
CA THR A 88 24.08 15.28 -47.54
C THR A 88 24.19 14.38 -46.33
N GLN A 89 25.26 13.60 -46.18
CA GLN A 89 25.47 12.75 -45.03
C GLN A 89 25.70 13.53 -43.74
N ARG A 90 26.44 14.64 -43.78
CA ARG A 90 26.62 15.57 -42.64
C ARG A 90 25.28 16.13 -42.17
N ARG A 91 24.45 16.60 -43.08
CA ARG A 91 23.11 17.13 -42.76
C ARG A 91 22.20 16.08 -42.16
N ALA A 92 22.19 14.88 -42.73
CA ALA A 92 21.40 13.75 -42.19
C ALA A 92 21.88 13.37 -40.78
N LEU A 93 23.20 13.31 -40.54
CA LEU A 93 23.78 12.98 -39.25
C LEU A 93 23.43 14.01 -38.17
N VAL A 94 23.45 15.32 -38.49
CA VAL A 94 23.00 16.37 -37.54
C VAL A 94 21.57 16.14 -37.09
N LEU A 95 20.68 15.74 -37.98
CA LEU A 95 19.28 15.45 -37.63
C LEU A 95 19.14 14.14 -36.86
N ALA A 96 19.82 13.08 -37.28
CA ALA A 96 19.74 11.76 -36.67
C ALA A 96 20.29 11.76 -35.24
N ASP A 97 21.44 12.38 -34.97
CA ASP A 97 22.05 12.48 -33.64
C ASP A 97 21.09 13.16 -32.64
N ASN A 98 20.44 14.25 -33.06
CA ASN A 98 19.48 14.95 -32.25
C ASN A 98 18.19 14.17 -32.02
N ARG A 99 17.70 13.39 -33.01
CA ARG A 99 16.40 12.70 -32.91
C ARG A 99 16.48 11.36 -32.19
N ILE A 100 17.55 10.58 -32.45
CA ILE A 100 17.72 9.26 -31.83
C ILE A 100 17.85 9.38 -30.32
N ALA A 101 18.57 10.40 -29.82
CA ALA A 101 18.70 10.63 -28.38
C ALA A 101 17.35 10.93 -27.66
N ILE A 102 16.37 11.50 -28.38
CA ILE A 102 15.04 11.83 -27.83
C ILE A 102 14.11 10.60 -27.82
N ASN A 103 14.36 9.61 -28.68
CA ASN A 103 13.50 8.44 -28.80
C ASN A 103 13.75 7.39 -27.69
N ALA A 104 14.80 7.55 -26.88
CA ALA A 104 15.03 6.68 -25.72
C ALA A 104 14.10 7.08 -24.58
N GLY A 105 13.48 6.09 -23.92
CA GLY A 105 12.68 6.27 -22.71
C GLY A 105 13.48 5.90 -21.45
N TRP A 106 12.89 6.17 -20.29
CA TRP A 106 13.41 5.78 -18.99
C TRP A 106 12.54 4.66 -18.40
N ASP A 107 13.18 3.70 -17.74
CA ASP A 107 12.51 2.85 -16.76
C ASP A 107 12.38 3.68 -15.47
N ASN A 108 11.18 4.18 -15.22
CA ASN A 108 10.95 5.12 -14.14
C ASN A 108 11.14 4.50 -12.76
N ASP A 109 10.94 3.19 -12.58
CA ASP A 109 11.12 2.51 -11.30
C ASP A 109 12.62 2.39 -10.97
N LEU A 110 13.43 1.98 -11.95
CA LEU A 110 14.88 1.96 -11.82
C LEU A 110 15.45 3.36 -11.66
N LEU A 111 14.93 4.34 -12.40
CA LEU A 111 15.35 5.72 -12.30
C LEU A 111 15.05 6.32 -10.93
N ALA A 112 13.88 6.03 -10.35
CA ALA A 112 13.53 6.47 -9.01
C ALA A 112 14.46 5.87 -7.95
N LEU A 113 14.82 4.58 -8.06
CA LEU A 113 15.78 3.93 -7.18
C LEU A 113 17.16 4.60 -7.26
N GLU A 114 17.71 4.81 -8.46
CA GLU A 114 19.00 5.48 -8.66
C GLU A 114 19.02 6.92 -8.12
N LEU A 115 17.94 7.69 -8.38
CA LEU A 115 17.82 9.05 -7.83
C LEU A 115 17.72 9.04 -6.30
N SER A 116 17.02 8.08 -5.71
CA SER A 116 16.91 7.92 -4.25
C SER A 116 18.26 7.58 -3.62
N ASP A 117 19.02 6.67 -4.24
CA ASP A 117 20.35 6.28 -3.77
C ASP A 117 21.35 7.44 -3.88
N LEU A 118 21.33 8.20 -4.98
CA LEU A 118 22.14 9.41 -5.16
C LEU A 118 21.79 10.49 -4.12
N GLN A 119 20.49 10.69 -3.85
CA GLN A 119 20.03 11.63 -2.82
C GLN A 119 20.52 11.23 -1.43
N SER A 120 20.43 9.93 -1.11
CA SER A 120 20.89 9.37 0.17
C SER A 120 22.41 9.49 0.34
N ALA A 121 23.16 9.45 -0.78
CA ALA A 121 24.61 9.70 -0.81
C ALA A 121 24.96 11.20 -0.73
N GLY A 122 23.98 12.10 -0.66
CA GLY A 122 24.19 13.55 -0.59
C GLY A 122 24.57 14.20 -1.93
N PHE A 123 24.33 13.51 -3.06
CA PHE A 123 24.63 14.04 -4.39
C PHE A 123 23.57 15.07 -4.83
N ASP A 124 24.02 16.15 -5.51
CA ASP A 124 23.11 17.15 -6.08
C ASP A 124 22.39 16.59 -7.32
N LEU A 125 21.15 16.18 -7.15
CA LEU A 125 20.33 15.62 -8.24
C LEU A 125 20.09 16.62 -9.38
N GLY A 126 20.21 17.93 -9.19
CA GLY A 126 20.12 18.92 -10.25
C GLY A 126 21.19 18.76 -11.33
N LEU A 127 22.28 18.04 -11.04
CA LEU A 127 23.34 17.72 -12.01
C LEU A 127 23.03 16.52 -12.91
N THR A 128 21.95 15.80 -12.65
CA THR A 128 21.52 14.64 -13.45
C THR A 128 20.79 15.05 -14.74
N GLY A 129 20.40 16.31 -14.86
CA GLY A 129 19.68 16.85 -16.02
C GLY A 129 18.14 16.71 -15.89
N PHE A 130 17.63 16.15 -14.81
CA PHE A 130 16.20 16.19 -14.48
C PHE A 130 15.86 17.48 -13.75
N THR A 131 14.71 18.06 -14.05
CA THR A 131 14.20 19.22 -13.33
C THR A 131 13.81 18.86 -11.90
N GLY A 132 13.82 19.84 -10.99
CA GLY A 132 13.37 19.61 -9.61
C GLY A 132 11.92 19.09 -9.52
N ALA A 133 11.06 19.46 -10.48
CA ALA A 133 9.69 18.94 -10.55
C ALA A 133 9.65 17.47 -10.99
N GLU A 134 10.44 17.07 -11.99
CA GLU A 134 10.56 15.68 -12.43
C GLU A 134 11.16 14.80 -11.32
N ILE A 135 12.22 15.28 -10.64
CA ILE A 135 12.81 14.59 -9.48
C ILE A 135 11.78 14.44 -8.37
N ALA A 136 11.06 15.50 -8.02
CA ALA A 136 10.03 15.44 -6.99
C ALA A 136 8.88 14.49 -7.37
N ASP A 137 8.54 14.39 -8.65
CA ASP A 137 7.50 13.47 -9.13
C ASP A 137 7.97 12.01 -9.17
N LEU A 138 9.22 11.78 -9.57
CA LEU A 138 9.84 10.45 -9.56
C LEU A 138 10.11 9.93 -8.15
N LEU A 139 10.54 10.80 -7.24
CA LEU A 139 10.82 10.46 -5.83
C LEU A 139 9.57 10.57 -4.94
N LYS A 140 8.45 11.06 -5.45
CA LYS A 140 7.20 10.90 -4.69
C LYS A 140 7.06 9.42 -4.36
N PRO A 141 6.90 9.07 -3.06
CA PRO A 141 6.44 7.73 -2.73
C PRO A 141 5.28 7.45 -3.68
N ALA A 142 5.26 6.28 -4.27
CA ALA A 142 4.08 5.86 -5.02
C ALA A 142 2.90 6.19 -4.11
N SER A 143 1.84 6.80 -4.63
CA SER A 143 0.63 7.12 -3.86
C SER A 143 0.04 5.89 -3.15
N ASP A 144 0.53 4.73 -3.51
CA ASP A 144 0.32 3.42 -2.93
C ASP A 144 0.97 3.23 -1.55
N ASP A 145 2.02 3.99 -1.20
CA ASP A 145 2.66 4.02 0.12
C ASP A 145 2.06 5.12 1.03
N ALA A 146 1.02 5.81 0.60
CA ALA A 146 0.26 6.66 1.49
C ALA A 146 -0.30 5.78 2.61
N VAL A 147 0.34 5.86 3.78
CA VAL A 147 -0.20 5.26 5.00
C VAL A 147 -1.56 5.89 5.20
N ALA A 148 -2.62 5.12 5.06
CA ALA A 148 -3.97 5.62 5.31
C ALA A 148 -4.00 6.09 6.78
N GLU A 149 -4.23 7.37 6.99
CA GLU A 149 -4.45 7.89 8.33
C GLU A 149 -5.71 7.25 8.91
N GLY A 150 -5.70 6.99 10.22
CA GLY A 150 -6.90 6.60 10.94
C GLY A 150 -8.00 7.62 10.69
N ASP A 151 -9.24 7.17 10.64
CA ASP A 151 -10.39 8.02 10.37
C ASP A 151 -10.89 8.67 11.67
N GLY A 152 -10.22 9.75 12.08
CA GLY A 152 -10.39 10.47 13.32
C GLY A 152 -11.72 10.27 14.06
N ALA A 153 -12.84 10.75 13.50
CA ALA A 153 -14.16 10.65 14.15
C ALA A 153 -14.73 9.22 14.18
N ALA A 154 -14.45 8.40 13.18
CA ALA A 154 -14.98 7.03 13.12
C ALA A 154 -14.20 6.04 13.98
N ASP A 155 -12.93 6.33 14.24
CA ASP A 155 -12.09 5.53 15.14
C ASP A 155 -12.31 5.88 16.62
N GLU A 156 -13.01 6.99 16.93
CA GLU A 156 -13.40 7.33 18.30
C GLU A 156 -14.36 6.28 18.87
N VAL A 157 -14.06 5.79 20.06
CA VAL A 157 -14.85 4.79 20.76
C VAL A 157 -15.43 5.45 22.02
N PRO A 158 -16.77 5.45 22.21
CA PRO A 158 -17.40 5.98 23.42
C PRO A 158 -16.94 5.22 24.66
N GLU A 159 -16.90 5.90 25.80
CA GLU A 159 -16.64 5.22 27.08
C GLU A 159 -17.74 4.19 27.39
N PRO A 160 -17.38 3.02 27.93
CA PRO A 160 -18.33 2.02 28.39
C PRO A 160 -19.25 2.60 29.46
N ALA A 161 -20.56 2.33 29.36
CA ALA A 161 -21.49 2.67 30.42
C ALA A 161 -21.25 1.79 31.65
N ALA A 162 -21.41 2.32 32.86
CA ALA A 162 -21.31 1.55 34.10
C ALA A 162 -22.31 0.36 34.12
N GLU A 163 -23.50 0.60 33.57
CA GLU A 163 -24.53 -0.42 33.37
C GLU A 163 -24.93 -0.47 31.90
N PRO A 164 -24.60 -1.55 31.16
CA PRO A 164 -24.94 -1.67 29.75
C PRO A 164 -26.43 -1.92 29.56
N VAL A 165 -27.01 -1.31 28.54
CA VAL A 165 -28.39 -1.58 28.12
C VAL A 165 -28.50 -2.95 27.46
N VAL A 166 -27.49 -3.34 26.69
CA VAL A 166 -27.47 -4.64 25.99
C VAL A 166 -27.40 -5.80 26.98
N ARG A 167 -28.11 -6.87 26.69
CA ARG A 167 -28.12 -8.13 27.47
C ARG A 167 -27.65 -9.30 26.60
N SER A 168 -27.11 -10.31 27.25
CA SER A 168 -26.78 -11.58 26.59
C SER A 168 -28.00 -12.15 25.87
N GLY A 169 -27.86 -12.53 24.62
CA GLY A 169 -28.92 -12.98 23.74
C GLY A 169 -29.62 -11.89 22.92
N ASP A 170 -29.37 -10.62 23.15
CA ASP A 170 -29.92 -9.55 22.31
C ASP A 170 -29.31 -9.58 20.90
N LEU A 171 -30.16 -9.59 19.87
CA LEU A 171 -29.78 -9.43 18.48
C LEU A 171 -30.26 -8.07 17.99
N TRP A 172 -29.33 -7.23 17.55
CA TRP A 172 -29.60 -5.88 17.09
C TRP A 172 -29.41 -5.78 15.56
N ARG A 173 -30.31 -5.05 14.91
CA ARG A 173 -30.19 -4.67 13.50
C ARG A 173 -29.73 -3.21 13.39
N LEU A 174 -28.73 -2.96 12.58
CA LEU A 174 -28.13 -1.64 12.30
C LEU A 174 -28.16 -1.47 10.76
N GLY A 175 -29.31 -1.03 10.22
CA GLY A 175 -29.54 -1.09 8.77
C GLY A 175 -29.46 -2.55 8.27
N GLU A 176 -28.53 -2.80 7.35
CA GLU A 176 -28.28 -4.13 6.78
C GLU A 176 -27.36 -5.02 7.64
N HIS A 177 -26.82 -4.46 8.74
CA HIS A 177 -25.92 -5.20 9.63
C HIS A 177 -26.67 -5.82 10.80
N ARG A 178 -26.03 -6.83 11.43
CA ARG A 178 -26.53 -7.50 12.63
C ARG A 178 -25.43 -7.63 13.67
N LEU A 179 -25.77 -7.34 14.93
CA LEU A 179 -24.90 -7.53 16.08
C LEU A 179 -25.63 -8.38 17.11
N LEU A 180 -25.09 -9.56 17.39
CA LEU A 180 -25.58 -10.43 18.46
C LEU A 180 -24.67 -10.30 19.70
N CYS A 181 -25.27 -10.01 20.85
CA CYS A 181 -24.58 -10.22 22.12
C CYS A 181 -24.66 -11.70 22.50
N GLY A 182 -23.59 -12.46 22.17
CA GLY A 182 -23.60 -13.92 22.25
C GLY A 182 -22.22 -14.55 22.18
N ASP A 183 -22.17 -15.86 22.07
CA ASP A 183 -20.95 -16.66 22.06
C ASP A 183 -20.65 -17.19 20.64
N SER A 184 -19.55 -16.76 20.04
CA SER A 184 -19.12 -17.20 18.71
C SER A 184 -18.67 -18.66 18.65
N THR A 185 -18.45 -19.30 19.78
CA THR A 185 -18.22 -20.75 19.86
C THR A 185 -19.55 -21.58 19.82
N ASN A 186 -20.70 -20.90 20.01
CA ASN A 186 -22.00 -21.53 20.01
C ASN A 186 -22.60 -21.53 18.59
N PRO A 187 -22.79 -22.71 17.96
CA PRO A 187 -23.37 -22.79 16.62
C PRO A 187 -24.76 -22.18 16.49
N THR A 188 -25.55 -22.18 17.57
CA THR A 188 -26.91 -21.60 17.60
C THR A 188 -26.83 -20.08 17.49
N ASP A 189 -25.91 -19.42 18.19
CA ASP A 189 -25.69 -17.97 18.12
C ASP A 189 -25.19 -17.58 16.75
N VAL A 190 -24.23 -18.33 16.18
CA VAL A 190 -23.73 -18.13 14.81
C VAL A 190 -24.87 -18.27 13.80
N ALA A 191 -25.67 -19.33 13.88
CA ALA A 191 -26.81 -19.53 12.97
C ALA A 191 -27.84 -18.38 13.07
N ARG A 192 -28.08 -17.89 14.29
CA ARG A 192 -29.03 -16.80 14.55
C ARG A 192 -28.59 -15.47 13.94
N VAL A 193 -27.33 -15.06 14.12
CA VAL A 193 -26.81 -13.81 13.52
C VAL A 193 -26.72 -13.91 12.02
N MET A 194 -26.36 -15.06 11.49
CA MET A 194 -26.25 -15.30 10.05
C MET A 194 -27.60 -15.40 9.35
N ALA A 195 -28.63 -15.88 10.02
CA ALA A 195 -29.99 -16.06 9.47
C ALA A 195 -30.03 -16.75 8.07
N GLY A 196 -29.17 -17.75 7.86
CA GLY A 196 -29.04 -18.48 6.60
C GLY A 196 -28.05 -17.89 5.59
N ASP A 197 -27.46 -16.74 5.88
CA ASP A 197 -26.42 -16.15 5.04
C ASP A 197 -25.13 -16.98 5.10
N ALA A 198 -24.29 -16.90 4.06
CA ALA A 198 -22.93 -17.43 4.04
C ALA A 198 -21.92 -16.29 3.79
N ALA A 199 -20.89 -16.21 4.62
CA ALA A 199 -19.93 -15.12 4.58
C ALA A 199 -18.92 -15.29 3.43
N ALA A 200 -18.74 -14.24 2.65
CA ALA A 200 -17.69 -14.15 1.65
C ALA A 200 -16.33 -13.82 2.27
N LEU A 201 -16.35 -13.14 3.42
CA LEU A 201 -15.15 -12.70 4.13
C LEU A 201 -15.38 -12.82 5.65
N CYS A 202 -14.36 -13.30 6.34
CA CYS A 202 -14.16 -13.12 7.76
C CYS A 202 -12.80 -12.44 7.95
N PHE A 203 -12.79 -11.26 8.55
CA PHE A 203 -11.56 -10.64 9.03
C PHE A 203 -11.78 -10.28 10.49
N THR A 204 -10.86 -10.69 11.35
CA THR A 204 -11.03 -10.53 12.79
C THR A 204 -9.70 -10.40 13.52
N SER A 205 -9.73 -9.74 14.68
CA SER A 205 -8.63 -9.66 15.63
C SER A 205 -9.10 -10.26 16.95
N PRO A 206 -8.88 -11.58 17.18
CA PRO A 206 -9.28 -12.23 18.42
C PRO A 206 -8.46 -11.71 19.61
N PRO A 207 -8.89 -11.94 20.86
CA PRO A 207 -8.09 -11.60 22.02
C PRO A 207 -6.74 -12.30 21.94
N TYR A 208 -5.63 -11.55 22.18
CA TYR A 208 -4.28 -12.11 22.15
C TYR A 208 -4.00 -12.87 23.42
N ALA A 209 -3.39 -14.06 23.32
CA ALA A 209 -3.04 -14.87 24.46
C ALA A 209 -2.18 -14.09 25.47
N GLN A 210 -2.78 -13.63 26.56
CA GLN A 210 -2.13 -12.98 27.72
C GLN A 210 -1.53 -11.58 27.52
N GLN A 211 -1.95 -10.82 26.54
CA GLN A 211 -1.54 -9.39 26.48
C GLN A 211 -2.33 -8.50 27.45
N ARG A 212 -3.51 -8.93 27.93
CA ARG A 212 -4.36 -8.20 28.88
C ARG A 212 -5.18 -9.19 29.70
N ASP A 213 -5.66 -8.76 30.88
CA ASP A 213 -6.59 -9.51 31.72
C ASP A 213 -7.98 -9.65 31.06
N TYR A 214 -8.01 -10.38 29.95
CA TYR A 214 -9.27 -11.01 29.57
C TYR A 214 -9.49 -12.14 30.57
N ALA A 215 -10.72 -12.32 31.02
CA ALA A 215 -11.14 -13.41 31.94
C ALA A 215 -10.89 -14.83 31.37
N SER A 216 -10.09 -14.96 30.32
CA SER A 216 -9.70 -16.20 29.64
C SER A 216 -8.30 -16.60 30.11
N GLY A 217 -8.17 -17.66 30.83
CA GLY A 217 -6.93 -18.25 31.32
C GLY A 217 -5.91 -18.55 30.24
N GLY A 218 -4.74 -18.76 30.26
CA GLY A 218 -3.57 -19.00 29.47
C GLY A 218 -3.70 -19.46 28.01
N ILE A 219 -2.57 -19.73 27.36
CA ILE A 219 -2.44 -20.10 25.93
C ILE A 219 -3.31 -21.34 25.57
N GLY A 220 -3.45 -22.30 26.48
CA GLY A 220 -4.29 -23.48 26.24
C GLY A 220 -5.79 -23.14 26.09
N ASP A 221 -6.27 -22.13 26.78
CA ASP A 221 -7.65 -21.66 26.65
C ASP A 221 -7.84 -20.86 25.37
N TRP A 222 -6.78 -20.16 24.88
CA TRP A 222 -6.80 -19.46 23.62
C TRP A 222 -6.98 -20.42 22.42
N ASP A 223 -6.24 -21.52 22.39
CA ASP A 223 -6.40 -22.54 21.33
C ASP A 223 -7.80 -23.13 21.34
N ARG A 224 -8.37 -23.40 22.51
CA ARG A 224 -9.74 -23.91 22.65
C ARG A 224 -10.77 -22.89 22.12
N LEU A 225 -10.61 -21.60 22.46
CA LEU A 225 -11.45 -20.53 21.96
C LEU A 225 -11.39 -20.46 20.43
N MET A 226 -10.17 -20.40 19.88
CA MET A 226 -9.97 -20.29 18.43
C MET A 226 -10.51 -21.53 17.70
N GLN A 227 -10.27 -22.73 18.20
CA GLN A 227 -10.83 -23.94 17.61
C GLN A 227 -12.36 -23.96 17.70
N GLY A 228 -12.93 -23.50 18.81
CA GLY A 228 -14.38 -23.38 18.97
C GLY A 228 -15.00 -22.46 17.92
N VAL A 229 -14.49 -21.23 17.81
CA VAL A 229 -14.99 -20.23 16.86
C VAL A 229 -14.78 -20.68 15.40
N PHE A 230 -13.58 -21.16 15.08
CA PHE A 230 -13.23 -21.46 13.69
C PHE A 230 -13.72 -22.83 13.19
N SER A 231 -14.23 -23.69 14.08
CA SER A 231 -14.90 -24.95 13.70
C SER A 231 -16.28 -24.72 13.06
N ALA A 232 -16.96 -23.64 13.43
CA ALA A 232 -18.33 -23.32 13.02
C ALA A 232 -18.42 -22.08 12.09
N LEU A 233 -17.31 -21.72 11.42
CA LEU A 233 -17.31 -20.56 10.52
C LEU A 233 -18.35 -20.69 9.41
N PRO A 234 -19.28 -19.72 9.28
CA PRO A 234 -20.37 -19.76 8.31
C PRO A 234 -19.93 -19.24 6.92
N MET A 235 -18.85 -19.82 6.37
CA MET A 235 -18.23 -19.32 5.16
C MET A 235 -18.84 -19.90 3.88
N ALA A 236 -18.97 -19.07 2.85
CA ALA A 236 -19.20 -19.52 1.49
C ALA A 236 -17.99 -20.36 0.98
N GLU A 237 -18.19 -21.14 -0.08
CA GLU A 237 -17.15 -22.04 -0.62
C GLU A 237 -15.84 -21.28 -1.01
N ALA A 238 -15.98 -20.10 -1.64
CA ALA A 238 -14.87 -19.22 -1.97
C ALA A 238 -14.58 -18.16 -0.88
N GLY A 239 -15.15 -18.31 0.32
CA GLY A 239 -14.96 -17.39 1.43
C GLY A 239 -13.51 -17.32 1.87
N GLN A 240 -13.08 -16.12 2.21
CA GLN A 240 -11.71 -15.81 2.66
C GLN A 240 -11.72 -15.51 4.15
N VAL A 241 -10.73 -16.02 4.87
CA VAL A 241 -10.58 -15.85 6.32
C VAL A 241 -9.25 -15.20 6.61
N LEU A 242 -9.27 -13.99 7.16
CA LEU A 242 -8.08 -13.26 7.56
C LEU A 242 -8.11 -13.02 9.06
N VAL A 243 -7.00 -13.28 9.75
CA VAL A 243 -6.92 -13.14 11.21
C VAL A 243 -5.70 -12.31 11.57
N ASN A 244 -5.96 -11.18 12.24
CA ASN A 244 -4.93 -10.28 12.72
C ASN A 244 -4.43 -10.72 14.08
N LEU A 245 -3.12 -10.90 14.23
CA LEU A 245 -2.48 -11.37 15.47
C LEU A 245 -1.19 -10.61 15.73
N GLY A 246 -1.04 -10.08 16.94
CA GLY A 246 0.16 -9.40 17.41
C GLY A 246 1.16 -10.38 18.04
N LEU A 247 2.42 -9.94 18.15
CA LEU A 247 3.45 -10.66 18.89
C LEU A 247 3.22 -10.56 20.40
N VAL A 248 3.27 -11.69 21.08
CA VAL A 248 3.26 -11.77 22.54
C VAL A 248 4.68 -12.14 23.01
N HIS A 249 5.19 -11.43 24.01
CA HIS A 249 6.47 -11.73 24.66
C HIS A 249 6.23 -12.21 26.09
N ARG A 250 6.90 -13.31 26.45
CA ARG A 250 6.92 -13.84 27.82
C ARG A 250 8.33 -14.32 28.13
N ASP A 251 8.79 -14.08 29.34
CA ASP A 251 10.10 -14.54 29.85
C ASP A 251 11.28 -14.16 28.93
N GLY A 252 11.18 -12.99 28.29
CA GLY A 252 12.21 -12.47 27.37
C GLY A 252 12.14 -12.98 25.95
N GLU A 253 11.23 -13.92 25.65
CA GLU A 253 11.08 -14.53 24.33
C GLU A 253 9.73 -14.19 23.70
N TRP A 254 9.69 -14.10 22.35
CA TRP A 254 8.43 -14.05 21.62
C TRP A 254 7.79 -15.44 21.57
N GLN A 255 6.47 -15.48 21.73
CA GLN A 255 5.69 -16.73 21.78
C GLN A 255 4.93 -16.92 20.49
N PRO A 256 5.16 -18.03 19.74
CA PRO A 256 4.40 -18.35 18.52
C PRO A 256 3.07 -19.03 18.89
N TYR A 257 2.27 -18.40 19.76
CA TYR A 257 1.05 -18.96 20.35
C TYR A 257 0.00 -19.38 19.32
N TRP A 258 0.09 -18.87 18.10
CA TRP A 258 -0.81 -19.22 16.99
C TRP A 258 -0.41 -20.51 16.24
N SER A 259 0.77 -21.08 16.51
CA SER A 259 1.33 -22.17 15.68
C SER A 259 0.47 -23.42 15.67
N ASP A 260 -0.03 -23.84 16.81
CA ASP A 260 -0.87 -25.04 16.94
C ASP A 260 -2.24 -24.83 16.32
N TRP A 261 -2.84 -23.65 16.53
CA TRP A 261 -4.07 -23.27 15.85
C TRP A 261 -3.94 -23.21 14.32
N ILE A 262 -2.85 -22.64 13.78
CA ILE A 262 -2.59 -22.64 12.34
C ILE A 262 -2.45 -24.08 11.80
N GLY A 263 -1.80 -24.95 12.56
CA GLY A 263 -1.73 -26.38 12.26
C GLY A 263 -3.11 -27.03 12.22
N TRP A 264 -3.93 -26.74 13.21
CA TRP A 264 -5.30 -27.20 13.31
C TRP A 264 -6.18 -26.69 12.15
N MET A 265 -6.12 -25.40 11.79
CA MET A 265 -6.83 -24.83 10.63
C MET A 265 -6.52 -25.61 9.35
N ARG A 266 -5.25 -25.98 9.16
CA ARG A 266 -4.84 -26.80 8.00
C ARG A 266 -5.48 -28.20 8.05
N ALA A 267 -5.55 -28.82 9.22
CA ALA A 267 -6.18 -30.12 9.41
C ALA A 267 -7.70 -30.07 9.13
N GLN A 268 -8.35 -28.90 9.32
CA GLN A 268 -9.75 -28.66 8.96
C GLN A 268 -9.96 -28.34 7.46
N GLY A 269 -8.93 -28.49 6.63
CA GLY A 269 -9.00 -28.27 5.18
C GLY A 269 -8.79 -26.83 4.72
N TRP A 270 -8.40 -25.93 5.62
CA TRP A 270 -8.04 -24.56 5.25
C TRP A 270 -6.61 -24.51 4.71
N LYS A 271 -6.41 -23.89 3.55
CA LYS A 271 -5.07 -23.61 3.02
C LYS A 271 -4.49 -22.42 3.77
N ARG A 272 -3.22 -22.48 4.16
CA ARG A 272 -2.43 -21.33 4.60
C ARG A 272 -2.07 -20.53 3.34
N PHE A 273 -2.94 -19.59 2.96
CA PHE A 273 -2.94 -18.99 1.62
C PHE A 273 -2.05 -17.76 1.52
N GLY A 274 -2.11 -16.87 2.52
CA GLY A 274 -1.31 -15.67 2.57
C GLY A 274 -0.81 -15.37 3.99
N TRP A 275 0.24 -14.55 4.05
CA TRP A 275 0.76 -13.98 5.28
C TRP A 275 1.12 -12.53 4.97
N TYR A 276 0.38 -11.62 5.60
CA TYR A 276 0.49 -10.19 5.38
C TYR A 276 1.00 -9.50 6.65
N VAL A 277 1.48 -8.29 6.49
CA VAL A 277 1.90 -7.43 7.59
C VAL A 277 0.99 -6.21 7.61
N TRP A 278 0.40 -5.92 8.77
CA TRP A 278 -0.20 -4.64 9.02
C TRP A 278 0.86 -3.71 9.62
N ASP A 279 1.38 -2.79 8.81
CA ASP A 279 2.27 -1.72 9.22
C ASP A 279 1.45 -0.60 9.86
N GLN A 280 1.70 -0.38 11.15
CA GLN A 280 0.96 0.53 12.01
C GLN A 280 1.59 1.94 12.07
N GLY A 281 2.62 2.17 11.26
CA GLY A 281 3.44 3.38 11.30
C GLY A 281 4.46 3.36 12.48
N PRO A 282 5.08 4.50 12.78
CA PRO A 282 6.11 4.58 13.81
C PRO A 282 5.59 4.09 15.17
N GLY A 283 6.33 3.18 15.80
CA GLY A 283 6.02 2.67 17.12
C GLY A 283 6.14 3.76 18.19
N LEU A 284 5.49 3.53 19.35
CA LEU A 284 5.57 4.44 20.47
C LEU A 284 7.00 4.45 21.05
N PRO A 285 7.58 5.64 21.34
CA PRO A 285 8.89 5.72 21.98
C PRO A 285 8.85 5.07 23.36
N GLY A 286 9.94 4.37 23.72
CA GLY A 286 10.06 3.70 25.01
C GLY A 286 11.24 2.74 25.05
N ASP A 287 11.55 2.22 26.24
CA ASP A 287 12.50 1.13 26.42
C ASP A 287 11.80 -0.21 26.22
N TRP A 288 12.21 -0.93 25.19
CA TRP A 288 11.65 -2.22 24.80
C TRP A 288 12.58 -3.39 25.21
N ASN A 289 13.34 -3.24 26.29
CA ASN A 289 14.24 -4.26 26.86
C ASN A 289 15.23 -4.80 25.80
N GLY A 290 15.88 -3.88 25.08
CA GLY A 290 16.87 -4.22 24.05
C GLY A 290 16.29 -4.67 22.71
N ARG A 291 14.96 -4.62 22.51
CA ARG A 291 14.29 -4.92 21.25
C ARG A 291 13.93 -3.64 20.49
N LEU A 292 13.73 -3.78 19.20
CA LEU A 292 13.14 -2.71 18.38
C LEU A 292 11.68 -2.45 18.79
N VAL A 293 11.23 -1.23 18.56
CA VAL A 293 9.87 -0.80 18.86
C VAL A 293 8.88 -1.57 17.96
N PRO A 294 7.83 -2.23 18.49
CA PRO A 294 6.82 -2.88 17.68
C PRO A 294 6.04 -1.87 16.84
N SER A 295 6.01 -2.08 15.54
CA SER A 295 5.33 -1.20 14.58
C SER A 295 4.44 -1.96 13.61
N PHE A 296 4.29 -3.26 13.76
CA PHE A 296 3.47 -4.09 12.90
C PHE A 296 2.80 -5.25 13.63
N GLU A 297 1.77 -5.80 13.02
CA GLU A 297 1.12 -7.05 13.38
C GLU A 297 0.99 -7.95 12.15
N PHE A 298 0.69 -9.23 12.37
CA PHE A 298 0.51 -10.20 11.30
C PHE A 298 -0.95 -10.36 10.92
N VAL A 299 -1.22 -10.55 9.64
CA VAL A 299 -2.54 -10.95 9.13
C VAL A 299 -2.38 -12.29 8.41
N PHE A 300 -2.85 -13.35 9.05
CA PHE A 300 -2.85 -14.70 8.49
C PHE A 300 -4.08 -14.91 7.61
N HIS A 301 -3.87 -15.33 6.37
CA HIS A 301 -4.93 -15.53 5.41
C HIS A 301 -5.14 -17.02 5.10
N PHE A 302 -6.36 -17.47 5.31
CA PHE A 302 -6.79 -18.84 5.02
C PHE A 302 -7.94 -18.85 4.00
N CYS A 303 -7.98 -19.87 3.15
CA CYS A 303 -9.10 -20.13 2.25
C CYS A 303 -9.21 -21.63 1.95
N ARG A 304 -10.39 -22.08 1.53
CA ARG A 304 -10.58 -23.41 0.92
C ARG A 304 -10.37 -23.33 -0.57
N THR A 305 -10.97 -22.33 -1.20
CA THR A 305 -10.82 -22.00 -2.61
C THR A 305 -10.19 -20.61 -2.75
N PRO A 306 -9.03 -20.47 -3.45
CA PRO A 306 -8.41 -19.17 -3.67
C PRO A 306 -9.30 -18.20 -4.43
N ARG A 307 -9.35 -16.96 -3.98
CA ARG A 307 -9.97 -15.83 -4.69
C ARG A 307 -8.88 -14.83 -5.08
N LYS A 308 -8.98 -14.24 -6.26
CA LYS A 308 -8.14 -13.09 -6.63
C LYS A 308 -8.62 -11.87 -5.85
N PRO A 309 -7.72 -11.09 -5.25
CA PRO A 309 -8.12 -9.84 -4.62
C PRO A 309 -8.61 -8.83 -5.67
N ASN A 310 -9.50 -7.96 -5.25
CA ASN A 310 -9.98 -6.86 -6.09
C ASN A 310 -8.83 -5.87 -6.33
N LYS A 311 -8.86 -5.20 -7.46
CA LYS A 311 -7.89 -4.16 -7.81
C LYS A 311 -8.38 -2.83 -7.21
N THR A 312 -7.88 -2.47 -6.05
CA THR A 312 -8.34 -1.31 -5.28
C THR A 312 -7.35 -0.16 -5.25
N VAL A 313 -6.10 -0.42 -5.68
CA VAL A 313 -5.01 0.56 -5.63
C VAL A 313 -4.84 1.18 -7.01
N ALA A 314 -4.85 2.53 -7.08
CA ALA A 314 -4.63 3.25 -8.32
C ALA A 314 -3.20 3.02 -8.85
N CYS A 315 -3.06 2.80 -10.16
CA CYS A 315 -1.74 2.71 -10.77
C CYS A 315 -1.18 4.11 -11.04
N LYS A 316 0.04 4.38 -10.60
CA LYS A 316 0.74 5.66 -10.78
C LYS A 316 0.80 6.11 -12.25
N TRP A 317 0.90 5.16 -13.17
CA TRP A 317 1.07 5.39 -14.60
C TRP A 317 -0.14 4.95 -15.43
N ALA A 318 -1.34 4.98 -14.85
CA ALA A 318 -2.57 4.61 -15.52
C ALA A 318 -2.71 5.30 -16.89
N GLY A 319 -3.01 4.52 -17.93
CA GLY A 319 -3.17 5.00 -19.30
C GLY A 319 -1.85 5.26 -20.07
N HIS A 320 -0.69 5.28 -19.42
CA HIS A 320 0.58 5.37 -20.15
C HIS A 320 0.88 4.09 -20.91
N VAL A 321 1.18 4.22 -22.19
CA VAL A 321 1.63 3.09 -23.01
C VAL A 321 3.10 2.85 -22.71
N ASN A 322 3.43 1.69 -22.19
CA ASN A 322 4.80 1.30 -21.93
C ASN A 322 5.43 0.83 -23.25
N ASP A 323 6.19 1.69 -23.91
CA ASP A 323 6.93 1.39 -25.13
C ASP A 323 8.27 0.69 -24.86
N SER A 324 8.57 0.34 -23.60
CA SER A 324 9.81 -0.33 -23.26
C SER A 324 9.85 -1.73 -23.87
N HIS A 325 10.85 -1.97 -24.70
CA HIS A 325 11.15 -3.25 -25.33
C HIS A 325 11.93 -4.17 -24.37
N GLY A 326 11.62 -4.13 -23.08
CA GLY A 326 12.23 -4.97 -22.04
C GLY A 326 11.79 -6.41 -22.17
N GLY A 327 12.73 -7.34 -22.07
CA GLY A 327 12.41 -8.78 -22.04
C GLY A 327 12.05 -9.23 -20.62
N MET A 328 11.01 -10.03 -20.46
CA MET A 328 10.70 -10.70 -19.19
C MET A 328 11.49 -12.00 -19.07
N ARG A 329 12.27 -12.16 -17.99
CA ARG A 329 12.99 -13.38 -17.72
C ARG A 329 12.05 -14.46 -17.18
N ALA A 330 11.82 -15.52 -17.93
CA ALA A 330 11.06 -16.68 -17.47
C ALA A 330 11.82 -17.44 -16.37
N LYS A 331 11.12 -18.28 -15.58
CA LYS A 331 11.73 -19.09 -14.51
C LYS A 331 12.86 -20.03 -14.98
N ASN A 332 12.89 -20.39 -16.24
CA ASN A 332 13.94 -21.21 -16.88
C ASN A 332 15.15 -20.39 -17.35
N GLY A 333 15.18 -19.07 -17.07
CA GLY A 333 16.28 -18.18 -17.45
C GLY A 333 16.20 -17.63 -18.88
N THR A 334 15.25 -18.06 -19.71
CA THR A 334 15.04 -17.47 -21.05
C THR A 334 14.43 -16.08 -20.94
N VAL A 335 14.88 -15.18 -21.80
CA VAL A 335 14.30 -13.84 -21.94
C VAL A 335 13.30 -13.88 -23.09
N GLY A 336 12.01 -13.70 -22.77
CA GLY A 336 10.93 -13.57 -23.75
C GLY A 336 10.52 -12.11 -23.92
N GLU A 337 9.73 -11.82 -24.94
CA GLU A 337 9.12 -10.50 -25.11
C GLU A 337 8.13 -10.21 -23.98
N TRP A 338 8.05 -8.95 -23.57
CA TRP A 338 7.05 -8.49 -22.60
C TRP A 338 5.65 -8.66 -23.19
N THR A 339 4.81 -9.46 -22.53
CA THR A 339 3.46 -9.80 -23.00
C THR A 339 2.50 -8.61 -23.08
N HIS A 340 2.87 -7.45 -22.52
CA HIS A 340 2.07 -6.22 -22.47
C HIS A 340 2.71 -5.04 -23.23
N ALA A 341 3.71 -5.30 -24.09
CA ALA A 341 4.31 -4.27 -24.93
C ALA A 341 3.23 -3.57 -25.78
N GLY A 342 3.22 -2.24 -25.77
CA GLY A 342 2.23 -1.44 -26.50
C GLY A 342 0.83 -1.39 -25.86
N GLN A 343 0.62 -1.98 -24.69
CA GLN A 343 -0.63 -1.82 -23.94
C GLN A 343 -0.50 -0.71 -22.90
N GLY A 344 -1.59 0.06 -22.70
CA GLY A 344 -1.66 1.04 -21.64
C GLY A 344 -1.63 0.38 -20.24
N VAL A 345 -0.95 1.02 -19.29
CA VAL A 345 -0.98 0.61 -17.89
C VAL A 345 -2.43 0.68 -17.40
N GLN A 346 -2.89 -0.36 -16.72
CA GLN A 346 -4.24 -0.45 -16.16
C GLN A 346 -4.46 0.64 -15.10
N ASP A 347 -5.71 1.05 -14.88
CA ASP A 347 -6.06 2.10 -13.93
C ASP A 347 -5.79 1.71 -12.48
N THR A 348 -6.02 0.43 -12.15
CA THR A 348 -5.87 -0.10 -10.79
C THR A 348 -5.12 -1.42 -10.76
N ARG A 349 -4.45 -1.69 -9.65
CA ARG A 349 -3.75 -2.94 -9.33
C ARG A 349 -4.27 -3.58 -8.03
N ILE A 350 -3.92 -4.82 -7.79
CA ILE A 350 -4.15 -5.46 -6.49
C ILE A 350 -3.28 -4.78 -5.42
N PRO A 351 -3.78 -4.70 -4.16
CA PRO A 351 -2.99 -4.13 -3.07
C PRO A 351 -1.77 -4.98 -2.69
N ASP A 352 -0.83 -4.36 -2.01
CA ASP A 352 0.38 -5.01 -1.50
C ASP A 352 0.08 -5.90 -0.28
N ASN A 353 1.02 -6.80 0.03
CA ASN A 353 0.95 -7.66 1.22
C ASN A 353 1.45 -6.97 2.50
N VAL A 354 1.87 -5.71 2.41
CA VAL A 354 2.11 -4.81 3.53
C VAL A 354 0.97 -3.79 3.55
N ILE A 355 0.09 -3.90 4.54
CA ILE A 355 -1.09 -3.05 4.69
C ILE A 355 -0.68 -1.85 5.54
N ARG A 356 -0.60 -0.67 4.96
CA ARG A 356 -0.15 0.55 5.63
C ARG A 356 -1.35 1.36 6.11
N VAL A 357 -1.70 1.18 7.39
CA VAL A 357 -2.78 1.92 8.06
C VAL A 357 -2.29 2.30 9.44
N THR A 358 -2.17 3.59 9.75
CA THR A 358 -1.71 4.05 11.07
C THR A 358 -2.71 3.68 12.15
N ARG A 359 -2.18 3.36 13.34
CA ARG A 359 -3.02 3.26 14.55
C ARG A 359 -3.68 4.61 14.82
N HIS A 360 -4.94 4.59 15.22
CA HIS A 360 -5.57 5.79 15.77
C HIS A 360 -4.88 6.15 17.08
N LYS A 361 -4.36 7.38 17.18
CA LYS A 361 -3.89 7.95 18.44
C LYS A 361 -5.09 8.55 19.15
N ALA A 362 -5.73 7.79 20.03
CA ALA A 362 -6.66 8.36 20.98
C ALA A 362 -5.91 9.43 21.81
N ARG A 363 -6.21 10.70 21.58
CA ARG A 363 -5.65 11.79 22.38
C ARG A 363 -6.36 11.81 23.73
N GLY A 364 -5.65 11.43 24.77
CA GLY A 364 -6.02 11.76 26.16
C GLY A 364 -6.92 10.77 26.90
N ILE A 365 -7.13 9.56 26.39
CA ILE A 365 -7.87 8.54 27.12
C ILE A 365 -6.90 7.43 27.53
N GLU A 366 -6.51 7.42 28.80
CA GLU A 366 -6.02 6.23 29.50
C GLU A 366 -7.19 5.28 29.71
N VAL A 367 -7.87 4.84 28.65
CA VAL A 367 -8.93 3.87 28.78
C VAL A 367 -8.31 2.51 28.54
N GLU A 368 -8.49 1.60 29.49
CA GLU A 368 -8.26 0.15 29.40
C GLU A 368 -9.12 -0.50 28.28
N HIS A 369 -9.18 0.13 27.10
CA HIS A 369 -9.89 -0.44 25.96
C HIS A 369 -9.01 -1.47 25.29
N PRO A 370 -9.50 -2.69 25.03
CA PRO A 370 -8.80 -3.68 24.25
C PRO A 370 -8.42 -3.08 22.87
N ALA A 371 -7.26 -3.45 22.37
CA ALA A 371 -6.69 -2.92 21.12
C ALA A 371 -7.71 -3.03 19.97
N VAL A 372 -8.28 -1.89 19.59
CA VAL A 372 -9.20 -1.79 18.46
C VAL A 372 -8.36 -1.47 17.22
N PHE A 373 -8.50 -2.27 16.18
CA PHE A 373 -7.89 -1.91 14.90
C PHE A 373 -8.68 -0.78 14.23
N PRO A 374 -8.03 0.07 13.38
CA PRO A 374 -8.69 1.17 12.72
C PRO A 374 -9.77 0.72 11.73
N VAL A 375 -10.81 1.54 11.55
CA VAL A 375 -11.88 1.30 10.55
C VAL A 375 -11.28 1.11 9.15
N ASN A 376 -10.25 1.87 8.81
CA ASN A 376 -9.59 1.80 7.51
C ASN A 376 -8.86 0.46 7.26
N LEU A 377 -8.41 -0.25 8.31
CA LEU A 377 -7.84 -1.58 8.15
C LEU A 377 -8.90 -2.61 7.74
N ALA A 378 -10.06 -2.60 8.42
CA ALA A 378 -11.17 -3.47 8.05
C ALA A 378 -11.71 -3.14 6.66
N ALA A 379 -11.85 -1.85 6.33
CA ALA A 379 -12.28 -1.38 5.03
C ALA A 379 -11.33 -1.85 3.91
N PHE A 380 -10.01 -1.72 4.11
CA PHE A 380 -9.00 -2.23 3.18
C PHE A 380 -9.17 -3.71 2.87
N VAL A 381 -9.34 -4.54 3.92
CA VAL A 381 -9.52 -5.98 3.75
C VAL A 381 -10.85 -6.31 3.08
N MET A 382 -11.93 -5.59 3.42
CA MET A 382 -13.24 -5.72 2.77
C MET A 382 -13.18 -5.39 1.29
N ASP A 383 -12.54 -4.28 0.94
CA ASP A 383 -12.40 -3.86 -0.46
C ASP A 383 -11.56 -4.84 -1.27
N ALA A 384 -10.52 -5.42 -0.65
CA ALA A 384 -9.65 -6.39 -1.32
C ALA A 384 -10.33 -7.75 -1.56
N TYR A 385 -11.19 -8.24 -0.63
CA TYR A 385 -11.63 -9.64 -0.65
C TYR A 385 -13.15 -9.85 -0.62
N ALA A 386 -13.95 -8.80 -0.58
CA ALA A 386 -15.40 -8.90 -0.64
C ALA A 386 -15.96 -7.91 -1.66
N ASP A 387 -17.00 -8.31 -2.41
CA ASP A 387 -17.71 -7.40 -3.31
C ASP A 387 -18.74 -6.58 -2.51
N PRO A 388 -19.19 -5.41 -3.01
CA PRO A 388 -20.30 -4.68 -2.41
C PRO A 388 -21.56 -5.58 -2.28
N GLY A 389 -22.26 -5.48 -1.13
CA GLY A 389 -23.39 -6.35 -0.79
C GLY A 389 -23.01 -7.72 -0.24
N ALA A 390 -21.72 -8.09 -0.26
CA ALA A 390 -21.28 -9.37 0.30
C ALA A 390 -21.43 -9.43 1.82
N ILE A 391 -21.69 -10.64 2.34
CA ILE A 391 -21.76 -10.89 3.77
C ILE A 391 -20.34 -11.01 4.35
N TYR A 392 -20.12 -10.28 5.42
CA TYR A 392 -18.91 -10.30 6.22
C TYR A 392 -19.22 -10.82 7.61
N PHE A 393 -18.45 -11.77 8.11
CA PHE A 393 -18.60 -12.34 9.45
C PHE A 393 -17.49 -11.86 10.39
N GLU A 394 -17.88 -11.36 11.57
CA GLU A 394 -16.98 -10.90 12.64
C GLU A 394 -17.30 -11.60 13.95
N PRO A 395 -16.52 -12.59 14.35
CA PRO A 395 -16.77 -13.35 15.59
C PRO A 395 -16.32 -12.64 16.87
N PHE A 396 -15.53 -11.56 16.78
CA PHE A 396 -14.99 -10.80 17.92
C PHE A 396 -15.18 -9.31 17.70
N SER A 397 -16.45 -8.87 17.70
CA SER A 397 -16.85 -7.55 17.23
C SER A 397 -16.29 -6.38 18.05
N GLY A 398 -16.09 -6.59 19.36
CA GLY A 398 -15.65 -5.53 20.27
C GLY A 398 -16.52 -4.28 20.17
N SER A 399 -15.92 -3.13 19.94
CA SER A 399 -16.58 -1.83 19.78
C SER A 399 -17.24 -1.60 18.41
N GLY A 400 -17.38 -2.63 17.57
CA GLY A 400 -18.13 -2.57 16.31
C GLY A 400 -17.38 -1.97 15.12
N THR A 401 -16.05 -1.92 15.13
CA THR A 401 -15.23 -1.35 14.06
C THR A 401 -15.55 -1.92 12.69
N SER A 402 -15.70 -3.25 12.59
CA SER A 402 -16.05 -3.94 11.34
C SER A 402 -17.45 -3.56 10.84
N ILE A 403 -18.40 -3.26 11.74
CA ILE A 403 -19.76 -2.82 11.35
C ILE A 403 -19.68 -1.45 10.66
N ILE A 404 -18.90 -0.52 11.20
CA ILE A 404 -18.67 0.82 10.62
C ILE A 404 -17.97 0.69 9.26
N ALA A 405 -16.93 -0.14 9.19
CA ALA A 405 -16.23 -0.41 7.93
C ALA A 405 -17.18 -1.02 6.88
N GLY A 406 -18.04 -1.95 7.28
CA GLY A 406 -19.06 -2.55 6.42
C GLY A 406 -20.03 -1.53 5.85
N GLN A 407 -20.53 -0.61 6.67
CA GLN A 407 -21.42 0.46 6.24
C GLN A 407 -20.75 1.36 5.18
N ARG A 408 -19.48 1.72 5.40
CA ARG A 408 -18.71 2.56 4.48
C ARG A 408 -18.42 1.92 3.16
N THR A 409 -18.14 0.62 3.19
CA THR A 409 -17.73 -0.14 2.02
C THR A 409 -18.89 -0.87 1.34
N GLY A 410 -20.11 -0.74 1.87
CA GLY A 410 -21.31 -1.39 1.35
C GLY A 410 -21.33 -2.91 1.53
N ARG A 411 -20.68 -3.44 2.57
CA ARG A 411 -20.73 -4.87 2.94
C ARG A 411 -21.68 -5.06 4.10
N HIS A 412 -22.37 -6.20 4.15
CA HIS A 412 -23.35 -6.50 5.20
C HIS A 412 -22.69 -7.33 6.31
N VAL A 413 -22.51 -6.73 7.47
CA VAL A 413 -21.78 -7.37 8.58
C VAL A 413 -22.73 -8.21 9.44
N ARG A 414 -22.25 -9.39 9.83
CA ARG A 414 -22.84 -10.29 10.81
C ARG A 414 -21.84 -10.44 11.94
N ALA A 415 -22.07 -9.75 13.05
CA ALA A 415 -21.12 -9.61 14.15
C ALA A 415 -21.61 -10.26 15.42
N ILE A 416 -20.70 -10.85 16.18
CA ILE A 416 -20.96 -11.39 17.51
C ILE A 416 -20.00 -10.74 18.50
N GLU A 417 -20.52 -10.36 19.66
CA GLU A 417 -19.76 -9.84 20.79
C GLU A 417 -20.23 -10.53 22.08
N LEU A 418 -19.28 -11.11 22.80
CA LEU A 418 -19.58 -11.86 24.01
C LEU A 418 -20.00 -10.96 25.17
N ALA A 419 -19.32 -9.82 25.33
CA ALA A 419 -19.49 -8.92 26.45
C ALA A 419 -20.59 -7.88 26.18
N PRO A 420 -21.69 -7.85 26.99
CA PRO A 420 -22.77 -6.86 26.81
C PRO A 420 -22.26 -5.42 26.78
N VAL A 421 -21.26 -5.10 27.59
CA VAL A 421 -20.67 -3.75 27.67
C VAL A 421 -20.06 -3.30 26.36
N TYR A 422 -19.39 -4.17 25.60
CA TYR A 422 -18.81 -3.81 24.32
C TYR A 422 -19.84 -3.79 23.20
N ALA A 423 -20.82 -4.66 23.24
CA ALA A 423 -21.97 -4.60 22.34
C ALA A 423 -22.76 -3.30 22.52
N ASP A 424 -22.93 -2.82 23.75
CA ASP A 424 -23.55 -1.52 24.07
C ASP A 424 -22.72 -0.35 23.50
N VAL A 425 -21.39 -0.39 23.67
CA VAL A 425 -20.48 0.59 23.07
C VAL A 425 -20.60 0.62 21.54
N ALA A 426 -20.68 -0.53 20.89
CA ALA A 426 -20.83 -0.63 19.43
C ALA A 426 -22.13 0.04 18.94
N LEU A 427 -23.25 -0.17 19.65
CA LEU A 427 -24.54 0.46 19.32
C LEU A 427 -24.51 1.97 19.51
N ARG A 428 -23.90 2.46 20.60
CA ARG A 428 -23.74 3.92 20.85
C ARG A 428 -22.83 4.57 19.80
N ARG A 429 -21.70 3.94 19.50
CA ARG A 429 -20.79 4.40 18.45
C ARG A 429 -21.49 4.48 17.09
N TRP A 430 -22.28 3.46 16.75
CA TRP A 430 -23.11 3.49 15.56
C TRP A 430 -24.10 4.64 15.55
N SER A 431 -24.87 4.84 16.63
CA SER A 431 -25.88 5.92 16.72
C SER A 431 -25.26 7.31 16.60
N LEU A 432 -24.04 7.51 17.09
CA LEU A 432 -23.31 8.76 16.93
C LEU A 432 -22.88 9.02 15.48
N LEU A 433 -22.47 7.99 14.76
CA LEU A 433 -21.99 8.11 13.39
C LEU A 433 -23.12 8.09 12.34
N TYR A 434 -24.20 7.37 12.63
CA TYR A 434 -25.33 7.17 11.72
C TYR A 434 -26.68 7.46 12.42
N PRO A 435 -26.94 8.71 12.82
CA PRO A 435 -28.14 9.06 13.60
C PRO A 435 -29.45 8.80 12.85
N ASP A 436 -29.43 8.72 11.55
CA ASP A 436 -30.61 8.42 10.70
C ASP A 436 -30.89 6.91 10.58
N ILE A 437 -29.99 6.06 11.06
CA ILE A 437 -30.11 4.59 11.00
C ILE A 437 -30.05 4.02 12.42
N LEU A 438 -31.19 4.09 13.10
CA LEU A 438 -31.25 3.68 14.52
C LEU A 438 -31.08 2.15 14.68
N PRO A 439 -30.28 1.71 15.68
CA PRO A 439 -30.23 0.31 16.04
C PRO A 439 -31.59 -0.16 16.58
N VAL A 440 -32.08 -1.31 16.09
CA VAL A 440 -33.37 -1.87 16.46
C VAL A 440 -33.20 -3.28 17.00
N LEU A 441 -33.85 -3.60 18.13
CA LEU A 441 -33.83 -4.94 18.69
C LEU A 441 -34.63 -5.91 17.81
N ASP A 442 -33.99 -6.97 17.34
CA ASP A 442 -34.62 -7.94 16.43
C ASP A 442 -35.74 -8.72 17.13
N GLY A 443 -36.86 -8.85 16.46
CA GLY A 443 -38.07 -9.52 17.02
C GLY A 443 -38.93 -8.61 17.91
N ASP A 444 -38.40 -7.53 18.47
CA ASP A 444 -39.12 -6.53 19.26
C ASP A 444 -39.52 -5.32 18.42
N GLY A 445 -38.58 -4.85 17.57
CA GLY A 445 -38.78 -3.71 16.65
C GLY A 445 -38.54 -2.34 17.28
N ARG A 446 -38.23 -2.26 18.57
CA ARG A 446 -37.92 -1.02 19.27
C ARG A 446 -36.47 -0.61 19.11
N THR A 447 -36.25 0.70 19.14
CA THR A 447 -34.92 1.30 19.05
C THR A 447 -34.10 1.08 20.32
N PHE A 448 -32.79 1.26 20.21
CA PHE A 448 -31.87 1.17 21.35
C PHE A 448 -32.28 2.13 22.49
N ASP A 449 -32.67 3.36 22.19
CA ASP A 449 -33.07 4.34 23.20
C ASP A 449 -34.36 3.97 23.89
N GLU A 450 -35.35 3.42 23.20
CA GLU A 450 -36.62 2.94 23.78
C GLU A 450 -36.38 1.76 24.74
N ILE A 451 -35.54 0.82 24.33
CA ILE A 451 -35.14 -0.31 25.19
C ILE A 451 -34.32 0.18 26.40
N ALA A 452 -33.44 1.17 26.20
CA ALA A 452 -32.66 1.77 27.29
C ALA A 452 -33.57 2.43 28.34
N ALA A 453 -34.58 3.17 27.89
CA ALA A 453 -35.54 3.81 28.80
C ALA A 453 -36.33 2.80 29.65
N GLU A 454 -36.78 1.69 29.03
CA GLU A 454 -37.50 0.63 29.73
C GLU A 454 -36.60 -0.10 30.73
N ARG A 455 -35.41 -0.54 30.31
CA ARG A 455 -34.50 -1.32 31.17
C ARG A 455 -34.06 -0.56 32.40
N ARG A 456 -33.78 0.77 32.26
CA ARG A 456 -33.47 1.65 33.41
C ARG A 456 -34.66 1.83 34.35
N LYS A 457 -35.89 1.95 33.80
CA LYS A 457 -37.10 2.07 34.65
C LYS A 457 -37.30 0.82 35.47
N ALA A 458 -37.18 -0.37 34.86
CA ALA A 458 -37.33 -1.66 35.57
C ALA A 458 -36.29 -1.82 36.69
N GLU A 459 -35.06 -1.35 36.52
CA GLU A 459 -33.99 -1.38 37.53
C GLU A 459 -34.31 -0.43 38.70
N SER A 460 -34.83 0.78 38.41
CA SER A 460 -35.21 1.74 39.44
C SER A 460 -36.44 1.31 40.28
N GLU A 461 -37.29 0.45 39.73
CA GLU A 461 -38.44 -0.12 40.42
C GLU A 461 -38.07 -1.38 41.24
N SER A 462 -36.89 -1.92 41.06
CA SER A 462 -36.39 -3.15 41.72
C SER A 462 -35.45 -2.86 42.90
N CYS A 463 -35.01 -1.60 43.07
CA CYS A 463 -34.23 -1.11 44.22
C CYS A 463 -35.14 -0.42 45.25
#